data_82669ce4d0ac22834c03a4520d1c83a0
#
_entry.id   82669ce4d0ac22834c03a4520d1c83a0
#
_cell.length_a   1.000
_cell.length_b   1.000
_cell.length_c   1.000
_cell.angle_alpha   90.00
_cell.angle_beta   90.00
_cell.angle_gamma   90.00
#
_symmetry.space_group_name_H-M   'P 1'
#
loop_
_entity.id
_entity.type
_entity.pdbx_description
1 polymer ?
#
loop_
_entity_poly.entity_id
_entity_poly.type
_entity_poly.pdbx_seq_one_letter_code
_entity_poly.pdbx_strand_id
1 'polypeptide(L)'
;GALHLVDLCIKQHDGTLMLADADVTIARGEKVLVKGDSGTGKSTLIRAVAGLWPWGSGSILSPRNARMAFMPQRPYLPLGTLRDVIDYPRDEEPASTERIEELLRACGLEHLVARLDEEDHWSSILSGGEQQRIAFARILLKTPDLIIMDEPTSALDELSQTRMMDLLRQDAPDSTVVHVAHRPGLERFHDREIYLKREGNEPAHVETRVRGGLLDLGKRLLGKGTA
;
A
#
# COMPACT_ATOMS: atom_id res chain seq x y z
N GLY A 1 5.63 -2.78 -16.58
CA GLY A 1 6.95 -2.53 -15.99
C GLY A 1 6.99 -2.93 -14.53
N ALA A 2 8.19 -2.99 -13.96
CA ALA A 2 8.42 -3.24 -12.55
C ALA A 2 8.62 -1.91 -11.79
N LEU A 3 8.40 -1.94 -10.47
CA LEU A 3 8.84 -0.89 -9.56
C LEU A 3 10.26 -1.22 -9.11
N HIS A 4 11.19 -0.27 -9.26
CA HIS A 4 12.58 -0.45 -8.82
C HIS A 4 12.94 0.61 -7.78
N LEU A 5 13.51 0.17 -6.68
CA LEU A 5 14.24 0.98 -5.73
C LEU A 5 15.71 0.73 -6.01
N VAL A 6 16.51 1.76 -6.26
CA VAL A 6 17.92 1.66 -6.62
C VAL A 6 18.74 2.56 -5.71
N ASP A 7 19.65 1.97 -4.96
CA ASP A 7 20.51 2.63 -3.96
C ASP A 7 19.70 3.60 -3.07
N LEU A 8 18.46 3.20 -2.71
CA LEU A 8 17.54 4.11 -2.04
C LEU A 8 17.94 4.29 -0.57
N CYS A 9 18.28 5.52 -0.23
CA CYS A 9 18.48 5.96 1.15
C CYS A 9 17.39 6.94 1.55
N ILE A 10 16.77 6.72 2.72
CA ILE A 10 15.72 7.58 3.26
C ILE A 10 16.21 8.27 4.53
N LYS A 11 16.02 9.58 4.60
CA LYS A 11 16.38 10.41 5.75
C LYS A 11 15.13 11.02 6.39
N GLN A 12 15.24 11.39 7.66
CA GLN A 12 14.30 12.31 8.29
C GLN A 12 14.58 13.74 7.81
N HIS A 13 13.67 14.67 8.12
CA HIS A 13 13.83 16.09 7.77
C HIS A 13 15.05 16.74 8.45
N ASP A 14 15.53 16.18 9.57
CA ASP A 14 16.74 16.61 10.30
C ASP A 14 18.04 16.02 9.72
N GLY A 15 17.93 15.20 8.66
CA GLY A 15 19.06 14.54 8.01
C GLY A 15 19.42 13.16 8.58
N THR A 16 18.78 12.71 9.66
CA THR A 16 19.01 11.39 10.24
C THR A 16 18.66 10.29 9.24
N LEU A 17 19.62 9.40 8.96
CA LEU A 17 19.44 8.29 8.03
C LEU A 17 18.57 7.21 8.67
N MET A 18 17.45 6.90 8.03
CA MET A 18 16.49 5.89 8.50
C MET A 18 16.63 4.56 7.79
N LEU A 19 16.83 4.59 6.47
CA LEU A 19 17.01 3.44 5.61
C LEU A 19 18.22 3.68 4.73
N ALA A 20 19.09 2.68 4.60
CA ALA A 20 20.28 2.73 3.77
C ALA A 20 20.23 1.68 2.67
N ASP A 21 20.73 2.07 1.50
CA ASP A 21 21.10 1.21 0.38
C ASP A 21 20.06 0.15 0.03
N ALA A 22 18.80 0.57 -0.08
CA ALA A 22 17.72 -0.34 -0.42
C ALA A 22 17.65 -0.56 -1.94
N ASP A 23 17.98 -1.79 -2.35
CA ASP A 23 17.82 -2.28 -3.71
C ASP A 23 16.70 -3.32 -3.78
N VAL A 24 15.57 -2.95 -4.38
CA VAL A 24 14.39 -3.81 -4.48
C VAL A 24 13.77 -3.67 -5.86
N THR A 25 13.49 -4.81 -6.47
CA THR A 25 12.65 -4.87 -7.67
C THR A 25 11.35 -5.57 -7.35
N ILE A 26 10.22 -4.94 -7.64
CA ILE A 26 8.88 -5.50 -7.49
C ILE A 26 8.30 -5.66 -8.90
N ALA A 27 8.00 -6.89 -9.28
CA ALA A 27 7.48 -7.20 -10.61
C ALA A 27 6.05 -6.68 -10.79
N ARG A 28 5.64 -6.49 -12.04
CA ARG A 28 4.24 -6.15 -12.35
C ARG A 28 3.31 -7.25 -11.81
N GLY A 29 2.24 -6.84 -11.14
CA GLY A 29 1.26 -7.75 -10.56
C GLY A 29 1.72 -8.44 -9.27
N GLU A 30 2.97 -8.25 -8.84
CA GLU A 30 3.47 -8.82 -7.58
C GLU A 30 2.84 -8.13 -6.36
N LYS A 31 2.45 -8.93 -5.36
CA LYS A 31 1.94 -8.47 -4.07
C LYS A 31 3.02 -8.64 -3.02
N VAL A 32 3.51 -7.52 -2.49
CA VAL A 32 4.61 -7.49 -1.53
C VAL A 32 4.14 -7.00 -0.17
N LEU A 33 4.45 -7.75 0.88
CA LEU A 33 4.20 -7.37 2.26
C LEU A 33 5.48 -6.81 2.88
N VAL A 34 5.41 -5.56 3.35
CA VAL A 34 6.53 -4.89 4.03
C VAL A 34 6.34 -5.03 5.53
N LYS A 35 7.30 -5.67 6.19
CA LYS A 35 7.34 -5.91 7.63
C LYS A 35 8.57 -5.27 8.28
N GLY A 36 8.62 -5.29 9.57
CA GLY A 36 9.74 -4.80 10.40
C GLY A 36 9.23 -4.23 11.71
N ASP A 37 10.13 -4.01 12.65
CA ASP A 37 9.80 -3.47 13.96
C ASP A 37 9.22 -2.05 13.88
N SER A 38 8.59 -1.61 14.96
CA SER A 38 8.10 -0.23 15.05
C SER A 38 9.27 0.75 14.92
N GLY A 39 9.08 1.82 14.18
CA GLY A 39 10.11 2.85 13.99
C GLY A 39 11.22 2.53 12.98
N THR A 40 11.18 1.38 12.28
CA THR A 40 12.16 1.04 11.24
C THR A 40 12.01 1.83 9.92
N GLY A 41 10.99 2.67 9.81
CA GLY A 41 10.79 3.53 8.62
C GLY A 41 9.87 2.95 7.55
N LYS A 42 9.06 1.91 7.83
CA LYS A 42 8.14 1.30 6.85
C LYS A 42 7.19 2.30 6.21
N SER A 43 6.47 3.08 7.03
CA SER A 43 5.55 4.10 6.51
C SER A 43 6.28 5.21 5.75
N THR A 44 7.54 5.51 6.15
CA THR A 44 8.37 6.49 5.42
C THR A 44 8.80 5.94 4.07
N LEU A 45 9.18 4.66 4.01
CA LEU A 45 9.53 3.99 2.75
C LEU A 45 8.36 4.04 1.76
N ILE A 46 7.15 3.64 2.18
CA ILE A 46 6.01 3.64 1.25
C ILE A 46 5.54 5.04 0.88
N ARG A 47 5.71 6.04 1.74
CA ARG A 47 5.49 7.45 1.38
C ARG A 47 6.54 7.92 0.36
N ALA A 48 7.79 7.50 0.49
CA ALA A 48 8.82 7.78 -0.52
C ALA A 48 8.46 7.14 -1.86
N VAL A 49 8.04 5.88 -1.87
CA VAL A 49 7.55 5.18 -3.08
C VAL A 49 6.34 5.89 -3.69
N ALA A 50 5.45 6.44 -2.87
CA ALA A 50 4.30 7.23 -3.32
C ALA A 50 4.66 8.67 -3.78
N GLY A 51 5.93 9.07 -3.70
CA GLY A 51 6.37 10.43 -4.04
C GLY A 51 6.02 11.48 -2.97
N LEU A 52 5.65 11.06 -1.76
CA LEU A 52 5.21 11.91 -0.66
C LEU A 52 6.31 12.20 0.37
N TRP A 53 7.55 11.74 0.14
CA TRP A 53 8.68 11.91 1.05
C TRP A 53 9.93 12.29 0.27
N PRO A 54 10.38 13.57 0.33
CA PRO A 54 11.44 14.06 -0.54
C PRO A 54 12.86 13.92 0.06
N TRP A 55 12.99 13.51 1.33
CA TRP A 55 14.31 13.48 2.00
C TRP A 55 15.00 12.14 1.81
N GLY A 56 16.03 12.12 1.00
CA GLY A 56 16.78 10.92 0.71
C GLY A 56 17.69 11.06 -0.51
N SER A 57 18.19 9.94 -0.99
CA SER A 57 18.98 9.79 -2.21
C SER A 57 18.69 8.44 -2.87
N GLY A 58 19.24 8.22 -4.05
CA GLY A 58 18.92 7.04 -4.85
C GLY A 58 17.76 7.31 -5.82
N SER A 59 17.16 6.26 -6.35
CA SER A 59 16.10 6.37 -7.34
C SER A 59 14.94 5.44 -7.07
N ILE A 60 13.73 5.93 -7.32
CA ILE A 60 12.50 5.14 -7.35
C ILE A 60 11.95 5.21 -8.78
N LEU A 61 11.98 4.08 -9.48
CA LEU A 61 11.56 3.99 -10.87
C LEU A 61 10.24 3.22 -10.93
N SER A 62 9.15 3.93 -11.18
CA SER A 62 7.83 3.34 -11.43
C SER A 62 7.59 3.15 -12.93
N PRO A 63 6.70 2.24 -13.34
CA PRO A 63 6.32 2.10 -14.74
C PRO A 63 5.76 3.41 -15.29
N ARG A 64 6.16 3.75 -16.54
CA ARG A 64 5.65 4.96 -17.20
C ARG A 64 4.13 4.89 -17.31
N ASN A 65 3.47 6.00 -16.99
CA ASN A 65 2.01 6.15 -17.06
C ASN A 65 1.21 5.17 -16.15
N ALA A 66 1.86 4.53 -15.18
CA ALA A 66 1.16 3.71 -14.21
C ALA A 66 0.23 4.58 -13.36
N ARG A 67 -1.04 4.19 -13.28
CA ARG A 67 -1.99 4.79 -12.34
C ARG A 67 -1.66 4.25 -10.95
N MET A 68 -1.37 5.16 -10.03
CA MET A 68 -0.99 4.82 -8.66
C MET A 68 -2.10 5.22 -7.69
N ALA A 69 -2.43 4.35 -6.75
CA ALA A 69 -3.24 4.68 -5.59
C ALA A 69 -2.42 4.52 -4.31
N PHE A 70 -2.55 5.50 -3.43
CA PHE A 70 -2.01 5.45 -2.06
C PHE A 70 -3.17 5.36 -1.07
N MET A 71 -3.17 4.31 -0.26
CA MET A 71 -4.14 4.09 0.81
C MET A 71 -3.45 4.26 2.17
N PRO A 72 -3.58 5.42 2.81
CA PRO A 72 -3.04 5.65 4.13
C PRO A 72 -3.87 4.92 5.20
N GLN A 73 -3.30 4.75 6.39
CA GLN A 73 -3.98 4.15 7.55
C GLN A 73 -5.33 4.82 7.87
N ARG A 74 -5.39 6.15 7.71
CA ARG A 74 -6.63 6.94 7.80
C ARG A 74 -6.95 7.51 6.44
N PRO A 75 -7.93 6.96 5.73
CA PRO A 75 -8.32 7.44 4.42
C PRO A 75 -8.84 8.88 4.47
N TYR A 76 -8.46 9.67 3.49
CA TYR A 76 -9.09 10.98 3.27
C TYR A 76 -10.48 10.79 2.65
N LEU A 77 -11.49 11.39 3.27
CA LEU A 77 -12.85 11.45 2.76
C LEU A 77 -13.18 12.92 2.43
N PRO A 78 -13.36 13.26 1.15
CA PRO A 78 -13.72 14.62 0.76
C PRO A 78 -15.12 14.99 1.26
N LEU A 79 -15.40 16.29 1.33
CA LEU A 79 -16.76 16.80 1.53
C LEU A 79 -17.58 16.55 0.26
N GLY A 80 -18.89 16.35 0.43
CA GLY A 80 -19.82 16.12 -0.66
C GLY A 80 -20.72 14.91 -0.44
N THR A 81 -21.30 14.41 -1.52
CA THR A 81 -22.14 13.21 -1.46
C THR A 81 -21.30 11.97 -1.18
N LEU A 82 -21.92 10.91 -0.64
CA LEU A 82 -21.24 9.63 -0.47
C LEU A 82 -20.71 9.09 -1.81
N ARG A 83 -21.41 9.33 -2.89
CA ARG A 83 -20.97 9.02 -4.26
C ARG A 83 -19.65 9.72 -4.58
N ASP A 84 -19.52 11.01 -4.31
CA ASP A 84 -18.27 11.76 -4.52
C ASP A 84 -17.14 11.20 -3.66
N VAL A 85 -17.45 10.82 -2.43
CA VAL A 85 -16.49 10.18 -1.51
C VAL A 85 -15.97 8.86 -2.08
N ILE A 86 -16.80 8.02 -2.68
CA ILE A 86 -16.42 6.72 -3.22
C ILE A 86 -15.70 6.86 -4.55
N ASP A 87 -16.13 7.80 -5.41
CA ASP A 87 -15.53 8.03 -6.73
C ASP A 87 -14.28 8.94 -6.71
N TYR A 88 -13.82 9.32 -5.52
CA TYR A 88 -12.64 10.18 -5.37
C TYR A 88 -11.31 9.43 -5.57
N PRO A 89 -10.32 10.03 -6.28
CA PRO A 89 -10.48 11.21 -7.14
C PRO A 89 -11.33 10.88 -8.36
N ARG A 90 -12.19 11.85 -8.75
CA ARG A 90 -13.09 11.63 -9.88
C ARG A 90 -12.32 11.59 -11.19
N ASP A 91 -12.58 10.58 -12.00
CA ASP A 91 -12.11 10.50 -13.38
C ASP A 91 -12.98 11.38 -14.30
N GLU A 92 -12.61 11.52 -15.58
CA GLU A 92 -13.39 12.24 -16.58
C GLU A 92 -14.79 11.64 -16.74
N GLU A 93 -14.89 10.30 -16.71
CA GLU A 93 -16.15 9.57 -16.71
C GLU A 93 -16.49 9.12 -15.29
N PRO A 94 -17.63 9.59 -14.72
CA PRO A 94 -18.10 9.13 -13.43
C PRO A 94 -18.42 7.63 -13.44
N ALA A 95 -18.13 6.97 -12.31
CA ALA A 95 -18.51 5.57 -12.15
C ALA A 95 -20.04 5.40 -12.17
N SER A 96 -20.51 4.29 -12.75
CA SER A 96 -21.94 3.98 -12.77
C SER A 96 -22.47 3.69 -11.35
N THR A 97 -23.73 4.02 -11.12
CA THR A 97 -24.41 3.77 -9.84
C THR A 97 -24.37 2.29 -9.49
N GLU A 98 -24.66 1.44 -10.47
CA GLU A 98 -24.69 -0.01 -10.30
C GLU A 98 -23.34 -0.56 -9.82
N ARG A 99 -22.24 -0.06 -10.41
CA ARG A 99 -20.89 -0.49 -10.02
C ARG A 99 -20.54 -0.03 -8.60
N ILE A 100 -20.89 1.19 -8.23
CA ILE A 100 -20.67 1.71 -6.87
C ILE A 100 -21.47 0.87 -5.85
N GLU A 101 -22.74 0.59 -6.12
CA GLU A 101 -23.59 -0.22 -5.25
C GLU A 101 -23.06 -1.65 -5.09
N GLU A 102 -22.64 -2.28 -6.19
CA GLU A 102 -22.03 -3.61 -6.17
C GLU A 102 -20.80 -3.64 -5.24
N LEU A 103 -19.90 -2.67 -5.38
CA LEU A 103 -18.70 -2.57 -4.56
C LEU A 103 -19.01 -2.29 -3.09
N LEU A 104 -19.99 -1.44 -2.80
CA LEU A 104 -20.43 -1.23 -1.42
C LEU A 104 -20.93 -2.51 -0.78
N ARG A 105 -21.76 -3.29 -1.48
CA ARG A 105 -22.25 -4.60 -0.99
C ARG A 105 -21.09 -5.58 -0.83
N ALA A 106 -20.17 -5.63 -1.80
CA ALA A 106 -18.99 -6.49 -1.74
C ALA A 106 -18.09 -6.14 -0.54
N CYS A 107 -17.95 -4.86 -0.22
CA CYS A 107 -17.18 -4.38 0.93
C CYS A 107 -17.95 -4.44 2.28
N GLY A 108 -19.20 -4.97 2.32
CA GLY A 108 -20.01 -5.04 3.55
C GLY A 108 -20.52 -3.68 4.01
N LEU A 109 -20.83 -2.79 3.06
CA LEU A 109 -21.34 -1.44 3.26
C LEU A 109 -22.74 -1.27 2.64
N GLU A 110 -23.52 -2.33 2.54
CA GLU A 110 -24.86 -2.34 1.92
C GLU A 110 -25.81 -1.32 2.53
N HIS A 111 -25.69 -1.02 3.83
CA HIS A 111 -26.51 -0.02 4.52
C HIS A 111 -26.26 1.41 4.02
N LEU A 112 -25.16 1.65 3.31
CA LEU A 112 -24.83 2.94 2.73
C LEU A 112 -25.38 3.13 1.31
N VAL A 113 -25.86 2.07 0.65
CA VAL A 113 -26.34 2.14 -0.73
C VAL A 113 -27.48 3.14 -0.90
N ALA A 114 -28.43 3.17 0.04
CA ALA A 114 -29.56 4.11 -0.01
C ALA A 114 -29.15 5.57 0.25
N ARG A 115 -27.92 5.81 0.69
CA ARG A 115 -27.41 7.12 1.10
C ARG A 115 -26.41 7.72 0.10
N LEU A 116 -26.29 7.15 -1.10
CA LEU A 116 -25.27 7.54 -2.08
C LEU A 116 -25.30 9.02 -2.45
N ASP A 117 -26.49 9.60 -2.54
CA ASP A 117 -26.67 10.99 -2.95
C ASP A 117 -26.88 11.95 -1.75
N GLU A 118 -26.72 11.45 -0.51
CA GLU A 118 -26.72 12.28 0.68
C GLU A 118 -25.39 13.02 0.83
N GLU A 119 -25.45 14.30 1.15
CA GLU A 119 -24.30 15.13 1.54
C GLU A 119 -24.14 15.12 3.05
N ASP A 120 -22.95 14.76 3.52
CA ASP A 120 -22.67 14.77 4.96
C ASP A 120 -21.14 14.86 5.25
N HIS A 121 -20.80 15.04 6.53
CA HIS A 121 -19.42 14.93 7.02
C HIS A 121 -19.04 13.45 7.24
N TRP A 122 -18.89 12.71 6.15
CA TRP A 122 -18.69 11.26 6.14
C TRP A 122 -17.51 10.80 7.00
N SER A 123 -16.44 11.61 7.09
CA SER A 123 -15.30 11.33 7.96
C SER A 123 -15.65 11.31 9.45
N SER A 124 -16.72 11.98 9.86
CA SER A 124 -17.20 12.04 11.24
C SER A 124 -18.29 11.02 11.56
N ILE A 125 -19.03 10.60 10.53
CA ILE A 125 -20.18 9.69 10.64
C ILE A 125 -19.73 8.23 10.58
N LEU A 126 -18.80 7.94 9.64
CA LEU A 126 -18.36 6.58 9.40
C LEU A 126 -17.33 6.15 10.46
N SER A 127 -17.48 4.94 10.98
CA SER A 127 -16.46 4.30 11.80
C SER A 127 -15.15 4.12 11.04
N GLY A 128 -14.03 3.98 11.76
CA GLY A 128 -12.73 3.76 11.13
C GLY A 128 -12.70 2.55 10.20
N GLY A 129 -13.41 1.47 10.56
CA GLY A 129 -13.55 0.28 9.72
C GLY A 129 -14.34 0.54 8.44
N GLU A 130 -15.43 1.33 8.50
CA GLU A 130 -16.20 1.72 7.32
C GLU A 130 -15.38 2.63 6.40
N GLN A 131 -14.63 3.58 6.96
CA GLN A 131 -13.72 4.44 6.19
C GLN A 131 -12.67 3.61 5.44
N GLN A 132 -12.07 2.61 6.09
CA GLN A 132 -11.12 1.71 5.43
C GLN A 132 -11.79 0.87 4.34
N ARG A 133 -13.00 0.34 4.56
CA ARG A 133 -13.75 -0.40 3.52
C ARG A 133 -14.14 0.48 2.33
N ILE A 134 -14.46 1.76 2.56
CA ILE A 134 -14.66 2.73 1.46
C ILE A 134 -13.37 2.93 0.67
N ALA A 135 -12.21 3.02 1.32
CA ALA A 135 -10.94 3.13 0.62
C ALA A 135 -10.64 1.88 -0.24
N PHE A 136 -10.99 0.68 0.22
CA PHE A 136 -10.94 -0.53 -0.62
C PHE A 136 -11.92 -0.43 -1.81
N ALA A 137 -13.16 0.01 -1.59
CA ALA A 137 -14.12 0.20 -2.68
C ALA A 137 -13.59 1.16 -3.75
N ARG A 138 -12.92 2.26 -3.38
CA ARG A 138 -12.24 3.18 -4.30
C ARG A 138 -11.17 2.48 -5.15
N ILE A 139 -10.31 1.68 -4.51
CA ILE A 139 -9.25 0.94 -5.20
C ILE A 139 -9.86 -0.04 -6.20
N LEU A 140 -10.88 -0.78 -5.79
CA LEU A 140 -11.57 -1.74 -6.64
C LEU A 140 -12.36 -1.06 -7.78
N LEU A 141 -12.82 0.16 -7.56
CA LEU A 141 -13.50 0.96 -8.58
C LEU A 141 -12.53 1.44 -9.66
N LYS A 142 -11.33 1.86 -9.25
CA LYS A 142 -10.32 2.48 -10.13
C LYS A 142 -9.33 1.47 -10.71
N THR A 143 -9.14 0.32 -10.07
CA THR A 143 -8.19 -0.73 -10.43
C THR A 143 -6.83 -0.17 -10.90
N PRO A 144 -6.07 0.53 -10.02
CA PRO A 144 -4.81 1.16 -10.41
C PRO A 144 -3.72 0.10 -10.67
N ASP A 145 -2.70 0.47 -11.45
CA ASP A 145 -1.58 -0.42 -11.77
C ASP A 145 -0.66 -0.67 -10.58
N LEU A 146 -0.53 0.31 -9.69
CA LEU A 146 0.28 0.26 -8.47
C LEU A 146 -0.55 0.73 -7.27
N ILE A 147 -0.66 -0.14 -6.28
CA ILE A 147 -1.38 0.12 -5.02
C ILE A 147 -0.37 0.12 -3.89
N ILE A 148 -0.30 1.23 -3.16
CA ILE A 148 0.56 1.39 -1.99
C ILE A 148 -0.34 1.55 -0.77
N MET A 149 -0.16 0.69 0.24
CA MET A 149 -1.04 0.62 1.41
C MET A 149 -0.25 0.71 2.72
N ASP A 150 -0.66 1.64 3.59
CA ASP A 150 -0.10 1.82 4.93
C ASP A 150 -1.13 1.38 5.98
N GLU A 151 -0.99 0.17 6.49
CA GLU A 151 -1.90 -0.44 7.49
C GLU A 151 -3.40 -0.31 7.16
N PRO A 152 -3.82 -0.66 5.93
CA PRO A 152 -5.16 -0.37 5.40
C PRO A 152 -6.28 -1.14 6.11
N THR A 153 -5.95 -2.12 6.93
CA THR A 153 -6.90 -2.99 7.64
C THR A 153 -6.80 -2.86 9.16
N SER A 154 -6.09 -1.84 9.67
CA SER A 154 -5.84 -1.67 11.11
C SER A 154 -7.12 -1.50 11.95
N ALA A 155 -8.19 -0.95 11.39
CA ALA A 155 -9.49 -0.76 12.04
C ALA A 155 -10.52 -1.88 11.74
N LEU A 156 -10.14 -2.91 10.97
CA LEU A 156 -11.02 -4.02 10.61
C LEU A 156 -10.86 -5.19 11.59
N ASP A 157 -11.92 -5.96 11.79
CA ASP A 157 -11.82 -7.30 12.37
C ASP A 157 -11.17 -8.28 11.36
N GLU A 158 -10.81 -9.48 11.82
CA GLU A 158 -10.09 -10.46 11.00
C GLU A 158 -10.92 -10.94 9.79
N LEU A 159 -12.23 -11.08 9.96
CA LEU A 159 -13.12 -11.51 8.88
C LEU A 159 -13.23 -10.44 7.79
N SER A 160 -13.43 -9.19 8.20
CA SER A 160 -13.46 -8.04 7.28
C SER A 160 -12.12 -7.83 6.58
N GLN A 161 -11.01 -7.97 7.31
CA GLN A 161 -9.66 -7.93 6.74
C GLN A 161 -9.50 -8.99 5.64
N THR A 162 -9.84 -10.24 5.95
CA THR A 162 -9.78 -11.35 4.99
C THR A 162 -10.60 -11.04 3.74
N ARG A 163 -11.86 -10.61 3.92
CA ARG A 163 -12.75 -10.26 2.82
C ARG A 163 -12.17 -9.16 1.92
N MET A 164 -11.62 -8.07 2.49
CA MET A 164 -11.02 -6.99 1.72
C MET A 164 -9.80 -7.46 0.91
N MET A 165 -8.96 -8.29 1.51
CA MET A 165 -7.78 -8.81 0.81
C MET A 165 -8.14 -9.83 -0.28
N ASP A 166 -9.18 -10.64 -0.08
CA ASP A 166 -9.70 -11.55 -1.11
C ASP A 166 -10.29 -10.77 -2.29
N LEU A 167 -11.11 -9.74 -2.04
CA LEU A 167 -11.65 -8.86 -3.07
C LEU A 167 -10.52 -8.19 -3.87
N LEU A 168 -9.49 -7.68 -3.19
CA LEU A 168 -8.35 -7.04 -3.86
C LEU A 168 -7.65 -8.02 -4.81
N ARG A 169 -7.48 -9.29 -4.41
CA ARG A 169 -6.86 -10.32 -5.26
C ARG A 169 -7.74 -10.72 -6.44
N GLN A 170 -9.05 -10.76 -6.25
CA GLN A 170 -10.02 -11.17 -7.27
C GLN A 170 -10.27 -10.07 -8.31
N ASP A 171 -10.50 -8.83 -7.86
CA ASP A 171 -10.94 -7.73 -8.71
C ASP A 171 -9.77 -6.88 -9.25
N ALA A 172 -8.58 -6.96 -8.63
CA ALA A 172 -7.37 -6.27 -9.07
C ALA A 172 -6.15 -7.23 -9.18
N PRO A 173 -6.29 -8.35 -9.93
CA PRO A 173 -5.24 -9.39 -10.00
C PRO A 173 -3.93 -8.87 -10.61
N ASP A 174 -4.00 -7.95 -11.57
CA ASP A 174 -2.85 -7.41 -12.30
C ASP A 174 -2.19 -6.23 -11.59
N SER A 175 -2.81 -5.68 -10.55
CA SER A 175 -2.24 -4.57 -9.79
C SER A 175 -1.02 -5.01 -8.99
N THR A 176 0.06 -4.25 -9.07
CA THR A 176 1.20 -4.39 -8.16
C THR A 176 0.83 -3.82 -6.80
N VAL A 177 1.11 -4.54 -5.72
CA VAL A 177 0.73 -4.12 -4.36
C VAL A 177 1.97 -4.04 -3.47
N VAL A 178 2.15 -2.90 -2.81
CA VAL A 178 3.13 -2.69 -1.73
C VAL A 178 2.35 -2.39 -0.46
N HIS A 179 2.34 -3.33 0.48
CA HIS A 179 1.47 -3.30 1.65
C HIS A 179 2.31 -3.33 2.93
N VAL A 180 2.22 -2.29 3.74
CA VAL A 180 2.75 -2.29 5.11
C VAL A 180 1.67 -2.78 6.06
N ALA A 181 1.96 -3.83 6.81
CA ALA A 181 1.07 -4.32 7.86
C ALA A 181 1.82 -5.07 8.95
N HIS A 182 1.23 -5.08 10.15
CA HIS A 182 1.74 -5.77 11.33
C HIS A 182 0.88 -6.97 11.75
N ARG A 183 -0.33 -7.07 11.22
CA ARG A 183 -1.29 -8.11 11.62
C ARG A 183 -0.89 -9.48 11.06
N PRO A 184 -1.05 -10.55 11.84
CA PRO A 184 -0.84 -11.91 11.37
C PRO A 184 -1.90 -12.31 10.33
N GLY A 185 -1.59 -13.32 9.52
CA GLY A 185 -2.51 -13.90 8.54
C GLY A 185 -2.55 -13.17 7.19
N LEU A 186 -1.88 -12.02 7.07
CA LEU A 186 -1.78 -11.27 5.81
C LEU A 186 -0.78 -11.87 4.82
N GLU A 187 0.16 -12.65 5.29
CA GLU A 187 1.21 -13.29 4.48
C GLU A 187 0.64 -14.11 3.33
N ARG A 188 -0.52 -14.76 3.56
CA ARG A 188 -1.18 -15.61 2.55
C ARG A 188 -1.68 -14.86 1.33
N PHE A 189 -1.84 -13.54 1.44
CA PHE A 189 -2.31 -12.67 0.35
C PHE A 189 -1.19 -12.06 -0.48
N HIS A 190 0.08 -12.32 -0.10
CA HIS A 190 1.26 -11.74 -0.72
C HIS A 190 2.17 -12.83 -1.27
N ASP A 191 2.89 -12.48 -2.32
CA ASP A 191 3.83 -13.39 -3.01
C ASP A 191 5.18 -13.40 -2.32
N ARG A 192 5.56 -12.27 -1.70
CA ARG A 192 6.86 -12.05 -1.06
C ARG A 192 6.74 -11.11 0.15
N GLU A 193 7.66 -11.28 1.08
CA GLU A 193 7.83 -10.38 2.23
C GLU A 193 9.16 -9.63 2.12
N ILE A 194 9.12 -8.35 2.45
CA ILE A 194 10.27 -7.48 2.61
C ILE A 194 10.34 -7.07 4.07
N TYR A 195 11.49 -7.27 4.70
CA TYR A 195 11.72 -6.90 6.08
C TYR A 195 12.65 -5.69 6.15
N LEU A 196 12.21 -4.64 6.85
CA LEU A 196 13.10 -3.58 7.28
C LEU A 196 13.65 -3.95 8.65
N LYS A 197 14.95 -4.21 8.71
CA LYS A 197 15.66 -4.52 9.94
C LYS A 197 16.57 -3.41 10.34
N ARG A 198 16.62 -3.13 11.63
CA ARG A 198 17.54 -2.18 12.25
C ARG A 198 18.33 -2.89 13.34
N GLU A 199 19.64 -2.74 13.31
CA GLU A 199 20.55 -3.24 14.34
C GLU A 199 21.05 -2.07 15.19
N GLY A 200 20.64 -2.05 16.45
CA GLY A 200 20.98 -0.95 17.36
C GLY A 200 20.57 0.43 16.84
N ASN A 201 21.54 1.33 16.71
CA ASN A 201 21.34 2.70 16.21
C ASN A 201 21.64 2.85 14.71
N GLU A 202 22.02 1.76 14.02
CA GLU A 202 22.29 1.81 12.59
C GLU A 202 21.01 2.08 11.78
N PRO A 203 21.13 2.63 10.57
CA PRO A 203 20.00 2.74 9.65
C PRO A 203 19.40 1.38 9.36
N ALA A 204 18.09 1.34 9.12
CA ALA A 204 17.46 0.09 8.69
C ALA A 204 18.01 -0.33 7.31
N HIS A 205 18.02 -1.63 7.07
CA HIS A 205 18.33 -2.24 5.78
C HIS A 205 17.18 -3.19 5.35
N VAL A 206 17.17 -3.53 4.06
CA VAL A 206 16.14 -4.38 3.47
C VAL A 206 16.60 -5.82 3.42
N GLU A 207 15.80 -6.74 3.97
CA GLU A 207 15.92 -8.18 3.75
C GLU A 207 14.69 -8.68 3.00
N THR A 208 14.90 -9.51 1.99
CA THR A 208 13.79 -10.10 1.22
C THR A 208 13.63 -11.57 1.58
N ARG A 209 12.39 -12.00 1.83
CA ARG A 209 12.02 -13.40 2.01
C ARG A 209 10.98 -13.80 0.98
N VAL A 210 11.33 -14.76 0.13
CA VAL A 210 10.38 -15.36 -0.81
C VAL A 210 9.68 -16.52 -0.12
N ARG A 211 8.41 -16.70 -0.35
CA ARG A 211 7.61 -17.78 0.21
C ARG A 211 8.18 -19.12 -0.27
N GLY A 212 8.89 -19.85 0.62
CA GLY A 212 9.52 -21.15 0.31
C GLY A 212 11.04 -21.22 0.40
N GLY A 213 11.75 -20.13 0.71
CA GLY A 213 13.21 -20.15 0.89
C GLY A 213 13.79 -18.79 1.22
N LEU A 214 14.75 -18.76 2.13
CA LEU A 214 15.58 -17.57 2.35
C LEU A 214 16.48 -17.38 1.12
N LEU A 215 16.22 -16.33 0.34
CA LEU A 215 17.22 -15.80 -0.59
C LEU A 215 17.92 -14.62 0.09
N ASP A 216 19.06 -14.93 0.71
CA ASP A 216 19.99 -13.91 1.21
C ASP A 216 20.68 -13.25 0.01
N LEU A 217 20.17 -12.09 -0.42
CA LEU A 217 20.77 -11.26 -1.48
C LEU A 217 21.89 -10.35 -0.96
N GLY A 218 22.20 -10.43 0.34
CA GLY A 218 23.18 -9.54 1.00
C GLY A 218 24.66 -9.90 0.83
N LYS A 219 25.05 -10.96 0.09
CA LYS A 219 26.45 -11.44 0.05
C LYS A 219 27.04 -11.65 -1.34
N ARG A 220 26.79 -10.81 -2.30
CA ARG A 220 27.39 -10.96 -3.65
C ARG A 220 28.27 -9.81 -4.14
N LEU A 221 28.69 -8.88 -3.32
CA LEU A 221 29.57 -7.77 -3.77
C LEU A 221 30.86 -7.57 -2.97
N LEU A 222 31.29 -8.54 -2.13
CA LEU A 222 32.62 -8.49 -1.51
C LEU A 222 33.48 -9.69 -1.97
N GLY A 223 33.77 -9.75 -3.24
CA GLY A 223 34.64 -10.81 -3.76
C GLY A 223 35.14 -10.58 -5.16
N LYS A 224 35.82 -9.44 -5.38
CA LYS A 224 36.82 -9.30 -6.49
C LYS A 224 37.77 -8.16 -6.17
N GLY A 225 38.87 -8.53 -5.61
CA GLY A 225 39.99 -7.63 -5.50
C GLY A 225 41.13 -8.30 -4.75
N THR A 226 41.89 -9.12 -5.45
CA THR A 226 43.36 -9.25 -5.30
C THR A 226 43.85 -10.40 -6.18
N ALA A 227 44.43 -10.07 -7.28
CA ALA A 227 45.66 -10.65 -7.84
C ALA A 227 46.07 -9.79 -9.03
#